data_2f51e8ec6ca9576881ac5f347500fe9e
#
_entry.id   2f51e8ec6ca9576881ac5f347500fe9e
#
_cell.length_a   1.000
_cell.length_b   1.000
_cell.length_c   1.000
_cell.angle_alpha   90.00
_cell.angle_beta   90.00
_cell.angle_gamma   90.00
#
_symmetry.space_group_name_H-M   'P 1'
#
loop_
_entity.id
_entity.type
_entity.pdbx_description
1 polymer ?
#
loop_
_entity_poly.entity_id
_entity_poly.type
_entity_poly.pdbx_seq_one_letter_code
_entity_poly.pdbx_strand_id
1 'polypeptide(L)'
;NSRLVHYFGRERTSWIGMWLFCLGVLMFVTIKPVAFTLSATFLSGLGTSMVINNMVTRLSHHFKEATPLALPQSNGVNSVGYVLGTLIIGTLAGTAISWRFGLLLTIPATIILYFFSRDKNRDAHDREISVRQGGKLSRTYWIACFGFFICICTEFATTFWAAALLRDRVGGSASAATLGIVALGTGMAIGRWYGAIVL
;
A
#
# COMPACT_ATOMS: atom_id res chain seq x y z
N ASN A 1 -13.16 -5.22 9.08
CA ASN A 1 -13.48 -4.84 7.70
C ASN A 1 -14.77 -5.51 7.19
N SER A 2 -15.02 -6.79 7.52
CA SER A 2 -16.21 -7.53 7.07
C SER A 2 -17.55 -6.89 7.45
N ARG A 3 -17.67 -6.31 8.65
CA ARG A 3 -18.88 -5.62 9.10
C ARG A 3 -19.14 -4.33 8.31
N LEU A 4 -18.11 -3.52 8.10
CA LEU A 4 -18.21 -2.28 7.31
C LEU A 4 -18.61 -2.56 5.85
N VAL A 5 -18.02 -3.59 5.25
CA VAL A 5 -18.37 -4.01 3.89
C VAL A 5 -19.81 -4.51 3.81
N HIS A 6 -20.30 -5.17 4.84
CA HIS A 6 -21.71 -5.62 4.88
C HIS A 6 -22.70 -4.45 4.93
N TYR A 7 -22.40 -3.38 5.69
CA TYR A 7 -23.30 -2.22 5.83
C TYR A 7 -23.18 -1.22 4.68
N PHE A 8 -21.99 -0.91 4.23
CA PHE A 8 -21.74 0.16 3.27
C PHE A 8 -21.44 -0.32 1.84
N GLY A 9 -21.24 -1.61 1.65
CA GLY A 9 -20.73 -2.16 0.39
C GLY A 9 -19.20 -2.01 0.28
N ARG A 10 -18.60 -2.80 -0.61
CA ARG A 10 -17.15 -2.90 -0.76
C ARG A 10 -16.53 -1.63 -1.34
N GLU A 11 -17.18 -1.05 -2.33
CA GLU A 11 -16.71 0.16 -2.99
C GLU A 11 -16.69 1.36 -2.04
N ARG A 12 -17.79 1.61 -1.34
CA ARG A 12 -17.86 2.70 -0.35
C ARG A 12 -16.86 2.51 0.78
N THR A 13 -16.66 1.27 1.23
CA THR A 13 -15.66 0.96 2.26
C THR A 13 -14.25 1.26 1.76
N SER A 14 -13.94 1.00 0.49
CA SER A 14 -12.63 1.37 -0.10
C SER A 14 -12.46 2.88 -0.14
N TRP A 15 -13.49 3.64 -0.52
CA TRP A 15 -13.43 5.11 -0.53
C TRP A 15 -13.31 5.69 0.89
N ILE A 16 -14.00 5.14 1.87
CA ILE A 16 -13.81 5.52 3.28
C ILE A 16 -12.34 5.30 3.69
N GLY A 17 -11.75 4.15 3.34
CA GLY A 17 -10.34 3.88 3.59
C GLY A 17 -9.42 4.90 2.91
N MET A 18 -9.68 5.26 1.67
CA MET A 18 -8.90 6.24 0.92
C MET A 18 -8.99 7.66 1.54
N TRP A 19 -10.18 8.08 1.97
CA TRP A 19 -10.35 9.37 2.64
C TRP A 19 -9.71 9.40 4.03
N LEU A 20 -9.76 8.29 4.78
CA LEU A 20 -9.04 8.15 6.05
C LEU A 20 -7.53 8.26 5.84
N PHE A 21 -7.00 7.64 4.78
CA PHE A 21 -5.60 7.77 4.39
C PHE A 21 -5.23 9.23 4.08
N CYS A 22 -6.01 9.92 3.24
CA CYS A 22 -5.78 11.33 2.91
C CYS A 22 -5.84 12.23 4.15
N LEU A 23 -6.79 12.00 5.06
CA LEU A 23 -6.89 12.73 6.33
C LEU A 23 -5.64 12.51 7.19
N GLY A 24 -5.18 11.27 7.31
CA GLY A 24 -3.94 10.95 8.02
C GLY A 24 -2.72 11.63 7.42
N VAL A 25 -2.58 11.63 6.09
CA VAL A 25 -1.50 12.34 5.40
C VAL A 25 -1.59 13.85 5.65
N LEU A 26 -2.77 14.45 5.58
CA LEU A 26 -2.97 15.86 5.85
C LEU A 26 -2.58 16.22 7.28
N MET A 27 -3.01 15.45 8.27
CA MET A 27 -2.61 15.62 9.67
C MET A 27 -1.09 15.48 9.85
N PHE A 28 -0.48 14.50 9.20
CA PHE A 28 0.97 14.27 9.27
C PHE A 28 1.79 15.44 8.74
N VAL A 29 1.30 16.10 7.69
CA VAL A 29 1.99 17.24 7.06
C VAL A 29 1.80 18.53 7.85
N THR A 30 0.58 18.78 8.37
CA THR A 30 0.21 20.06 8.98
C THR A 30 0.53 20.15 10.47
N ILE A 31 0.46 19.05 11.21
CA ILE A 31 0.54 19.05 12.68
C ILE A 31 1.87 18.44 13.12
N LYS A 32 2.67 19.20 13.89
CA LYS A 32 4.02 18.81 14.33
C LYS A 32 4.12 17.99 15.62
N PRO A 33 3.23 18.11 16.63
CA PRO A 33 3.36 17.35 17.89
C PRO A 33 3.36 15.83 17.68
N VAL A 34 4.23 15.13 18.40
CA VAL A 34 4.45 13.67 18.27
C VAL A 34 3.16 12.85 18.40
N ALA A 35 2.31 13.19 19.36
CA ALA A 35 1.04 12.49 19.56
C ALA A 35 0.14 12.54 18.31
N PHE A 36 0.08 13.69 17.64
CA PHE A 36 -0.68 13.85 16.39
C PHE A 36 -0.03 13.13 15.22
N THR A 37 1.30 13.12 15.16
CA THR A 37 2.03 12.34 14.14
C THR A 37 1.74 10.86 14.28
N LEU A 38 1.75 10.31 15.48
CA LEU A 38 1.38 8.91 15.74
C LEU A 38 -0.07 8.62 15.35
N SER A 39 -1.00 9.50 15.73
CA SER A 39 -2.41 9.37 15.36
C SER A 39 -2.61 9.43 13.84
N ALA A 40 -1.92 10.34 13.17
CA ALA A 40 -1.94 10.49 11.70
C ALA A 40 -1.41 9.23 11.00
N THR A 41 -0.30 8.67 11.48
CA THR A 41 0.28 7.43 10.95
C THR A 41 -0.66 6.24 11.15
N PHE A 42 -1.26 6.14 12.34
CA PHE A 42 -2.25 5.10 12.64
C PHE A 42 -3.47 5.20 11.71
N LEU A 43 -4.00 6.40 11.52
CA LEU A 43 -5.14 6.66 10.66
C LEU A 43 -4.84 6.32 9.20
N SER A 44 -3.66 6.72 8.70
CA SER A 44 -3.19 6.37 7.36
C SER A 44 -3.05 4.86 7.19
N GLY A 45 -2.49 4.17 8.19
CA GLY A 45 -2.35 2.71 8.19
C GLY A 45 -3.69 1.98 8.13
N LEU A 46 -4.68 2.44 8.92
CA LEU A 46 -6.05 1.92 8.87
C LEU A 46 -6.66 2.10 7.48
N GLY A 47 -6.57 3.31 6.92
CA GLY A 47 -7.10 3.62 5.59
C GLY A 47 -6.48 2.73 4.51
N THR A 48 -5.15 2.64 4.49
CA THR A 48 -4.41 1.78 3.54
C THR A 48 -4.81 0.31 3.68
N SER A 49 -4.90 -0.20 4.90
CA SER A 49 -5.29 -1.60 5.16
C SER A 49 -6.71 -1.91 4.65
N MET A 50 -7.65 -0.96 4.78
CA MET A 50 -9.02 -1.11 4.25
C MET A 50 -9.01 -1.21 2.73
N VAL A 51 -8.25 -0.36 2.05
CA VAL A 51 -8.14 -0.34 0.58
C VAL A 51 -7.50 -1.64 0.07
N ILE A 52 -6.35 -2.03 0.62
CA ILE A 52 -5.61 -3.22 0.20
C ILE A 52 -6.47 -4.48 0.37
N ASN A 53 -7.12 -4.67 1.53
CA ASN A 53 -7.95 -5.85 1.78
C ASN A 53 -9.13 -5.94 0.80
N ASN A 54 -9.78 -4.81 0.49
CA ASN A 54 -10.87 -4.78 -0.46
C ASN A 54 -10.38 -5.04 -1.89
N MET A 55 -9.21 -4.49 -2.27
CA MET A 55 -8.61 -4.70 -3.58
C MET A 55 -8.21 -6.17 -3.80
N VAL A 56 -7.51 -6.78 -2.83
CA VAL A 56 -7.11 -8.19 -2.90
C VAL A 56 -8.34 -9.09 -3.05
N THR A 57 -9.38 -8.85 -2.25
CA THR A 57 -10.61 -9.63 -2.34
C THR A 57 -11.29 -9.45 -3.70
N ARG A 58 -11.34 -8.23 -4.23
CA ARG A 58 -11.95 -7.93 -5.53
C ARG A 58 -11.20 -8.59 -6.67
N LEU A 59 -9.86 -8.54 -6.67
CA LEU A 59 -9.02 -9.22 -7.65
C LEU A 59 -9.23 -10.73 -7.60
N SER A 60 -9.23 -11.34 -6.42
CA SER A 60 -9.48 -12.78 -6.26
C SER A 60 -10.81 -13.21 -6.86
N HIS A 61 -11.87 -12.42 -6.65
CA HIS A 61 -13.17 -12.75 -7.18
C HIS A 61 -13.29 -12.52 -8.69
N HIS A 62 -12.65 -11.48 -9.21
CA HIS A 62 -12.71 -11.15 -10.62
C HIS A 62 -11.92 -12.13 -11.48
N PHE A 63 -10.71 -12.48 -11.06
CA PHE A 63 -9.80 -13.31 -11.83
C PHE A 63 -9.90 -14.82 -11.52
N LYS A 64 -10.60 -15.21 -10.44
CA LYS A 64 -10.81 -16.62 -10.03
C LYS A 64 -9.54 -17.48 -10.22
N GLU A 65 -9.50 -18.28 -11.30
CA GLU A 65 -8.38 -19.18 -11.61
C GLU A 65 -7.06 -18.44 -11.94
N ALA A 66 -7.13 -17.22 -12.48
CA ALA A 66 -5.97 -16.38 -12.77
C ALA A 66 -5.52 -15.53 -11.55
N THR A 67 -6.13 -15.71 -10.37
CA THR A 67 -5.75 -15.00 -9.14
C THR A 67 -4.27 -15.17 -8.78
N PRO A 68 -3.64 -16.36 -8.91
CA PRO A 68 -2.22 -16.52 -8.62
C PRO A 68 -1.30 -15.62 -9.47
N LEU A 69 -1.73 -15.26 -10.67
CA LEU A 69 -1.02 -14.33 -11.55
C LEU A 69 -1.38 -12.87 -11.28
N ALA A 70 -2.66 -12.58 -11.09
CA ALA A 70 -3.16 -11.21 -10.94
C ALA A 70 -2.69 -10.51 -9.65
N LEU A 71 -2.60 -11.23 -8.53
CA LEU A 71 -2.17 -10.65 -7.25
C LEU A 71 -0.69 -10.22 -7.25
N PRO A 72 0.28 -11.05 -7.68
CA PRO A 72 1.67 -10.63 -7.78
C PRO A 72 1.87 -9.48 -8.77
N GLN A 73 1.19 -9.48 -9.91
CA GLN A 73 1.25 -8.38 -10.88
C GLN A 73 0.71 -7.07 -10.28
N SER A 74 -0.40 -7.11 -9.55
CA SER A 74 -0.92 -5.95 -8.83
C SER A 74 0.09 -5.42 -7.80
N ASN A 75 0.77 -6.30 -7.08
CA ASN A 75 1.85 -5.94 -6.17
C ASN A 75 3.08 -5.38 -6.91
N GLY A 76 3.36 -5.83 -8.13
CA GLY A 76 4.37 -5.26 -9.01
C GLY A 76 4.07 -3.80 -9.35
N VAL A 77 2.83 -3.49 -9.75
CA VAL A 77 2.37 -2.12 -10.00
C VAL A 77 2.50 -1.25 -8.74
N ASN A 78 2.15 -1.80 -7.57
CA ASN A 78 2.34 -1.09 -6.30
C ASN A 78 3.81 -0.77 -6.02
N SER A 79 4.74 -1.68 -6.36
CA SER A 79 6.19 -1.42 -6.24
C SER A 79 6.68 -0.31 -7.16
N VAL A 80 6.12 -0.18 -8.37
CA VAL A 80 6.39 0.97 -9.25
C VAL A 80 5.92 2.27 -8.60
N GLY A 81 4.72 2.28 -8.01
CA GLY A 81 4.21 3.43 -7.24
C GLY A 81 5.14 3.81 -6.07
N TYR A 82 5.68 2.81 -5.37
CA TYR A 82 6.66 3.01 -4.31
C TYR A 82 7.96 3.66 -4.82
N VAL A 83 8.50 3.21 -5.95
CA VAL A 83 9.70 3.80 -6.59
C VAL A 83 9.45 5.25 -6.98
N LEU A 84 8.33 5.52 -7.66
CA LEU A 84 7.96 6.88 -8.08
C LEU A 84 7.78 7.82 -6.88
N GLY A 85 7.07 7.37 -5.85
CA GLY A 85 6.87 8.13 -4.61
C GLY A 85 8.20 8.45 -3.92
N THR A 86 9.11 7.47 -3.84
CA THR A 86 10.44 7.65 -3.25
C THR A 86 11.28 8.66 -4.04
N LEU A 87 11.24 8.61 -5.38
CA LEU A 87 11.93 9.57 -6.25
C LEU A 87 11.39 10.99 -6.05
N ILE A 88 10.07 11.16 -6.02
CA ILE A 88 9.44 12.47 -5.80
C ILE A 88 9.85 13.04 -4.44
N ILE A 89 9.74 12.26 -3.37
CA ILE A 89 10.10 12.71 -2.03
C ILE A 89 11.61 12.97 -1.93
N GLY A 90 12.44 12.09 -2.50
CA GLY A 90 13.89 12.24 -2.50
C GLY A 90 14.37 13.47 -3.27
N THR A 91 13.78 13.79 -4.40
CA THR A 91 14.09 15.02 -5.15
C THR A 91 13.65 16.27 -4.39
N LEU A 92 12.45 16.26 -3.80
CA LEU A 92 11.96 17.39 -2.99
C LEU A 92 12.82 17.61 -1.74
N ALA A 93 13.33 16.55 -1.12
CA ALA A 93 14.21 16.65 0.04
C ALA A 93 15.55 17.36 -0.26
N GLY A 94 15.98 17.40 -1.52
CA GLY A 94 17.15 18.15 -1.99
C GLY A 94 16.86 19.61 -2.37
N THR A 95 15.60 20.05 -2.30
CA THR A 95 15.17 21.40 -2.65
C THR A 95 14.80 22.24 -1.42
N ALA A 96 14.59 23.54 -1.61
CA ALA A 96 14.06 24.44 -0.57
C ALA A 96 12.60 24.10 -0.17
N ILE A 97 11.91 23.30 -0.97
CA ILE A 97 10.52 22.85 -0.72
C ILE A 97 10.57 21.69 0.26
N SER A 98 9.76 21.75 1.32
CA SER A 98 9.67 20.63 2.28
C SER A 98 9.19 19.36 1.58
N TRP A 99 9.91 18.25 1.77
CA TRP A 99 9.54 16.90 1.28
C TRP A 99 8.11 16.49 1.68
N ARG A 100 7.57 17.08 2.73
CA ARG A 100 6.19 16.86 3.20
C ARG A 100 5.15 17.21 2.14
N PHE A 101 5.42 18.19 1.29
CA PHE A 101 4.51 18.53 0.18
C PHE A 101 4.41 17.43 -0.86
N GLY A 102 5.45 16.59 -1.02
CA GLY A 102 5.37 15.39 -1.86
C GLY A 102 4.29 14.41 -1.42
N LEU A 103 4.04 14.30 -0.12
CA LEU A 103 2.97 13.46 0.41
C LEU A 103 1.58 14.02 0.09
N LEU A 104 1.42 15.33 -0.01
CA LEU A 104 0.13 15.95 -0.36
C LEU A 104 -0.32 15.64 -1.78
N LEU A 105 0.56 15.18 -2.68
CA LEU A 105 0.18 14.74 -4.03
C LEU A 105 -0.79 13.55 -4.02
N THR A 106 -0.85 12.82 -2.93
CA THR A 106 -1.83 11.72 -2.78
C THR A 106 -3.27 12.22 -2.73
N ILE A 107 -3.51 13.45 -2.27
CA ILE A 107 -4.86 14.02 -2.18
C ILE A 107 -5.45 14.30 -3.56
N PRO A 108 -4.81 15.10 -4.45
CA PRO A 108 -5.34 15.31 -5.79
C PRO A 108 -5.40 14.01 -6.59
N ALA A 109 -4.43 13.09 -6.44
CA ALA A 109 -4.48 11.78 -7.08
C ALA A 109 -5.74 11.00 -6.64
N THR A 110 -6.08 11.00 -5.35
CA THR A 110 -7.30 10.37 -4.83
C THR A 110 -8.57 11.02 -5.39
N ILE A 111 -8.60 12.35 -5.48
CA ILE A 111 -9.74 13.09 -6.05
C ILE A 111 -9.92 12.72 -7.52
N ILE A 112 -8.84 12.72 -8.30
CA ILE A 112 -8.87 12.33 -9.72
C ILE A 112 -9.40 10.90 -9.85
N LEU A 113 -8.86 9.94 -9.09
CA LEU A 113 -9.34 8.56 -9.09
C LEU A 113 -10.81 8.45 -8.72
N TYR A 114 -11.28 9.24 -7.76
CA TYR A 114 -12.69 9.25 -7.36
C TYR A 114 -13.60 9.64 -8.52
N PHE A 115 -13.27 10.70 -9.26
CA PHE A 115 -14.07 11.13 -10.41
C PHE A 115 -14.04 10.12 -11.56
N PHE A 116 -12.89 9.51 -11.85
CA PHE A 116 -12.75 8.54 -12.93
C PHE A 116 -13.38 7.17 -12.61
N SER A 117 -13.44 6.77 -11.32
CA SER A 117 -13.97 5.46 -10.94
C SER A 117 -15.47 5.46 -10.61
N ARG A 118 -16.14 6.60 -10.73
CA ARG A 118 -17.55 6.75 -10.40
C ARG A 118 -18.47 6.13 -11.46
N ASP A 119 -18.43 4.82 -11.59
CA ASP A 119 -19.31 4.07 -12.47
C ASP A 119 -20.51 3.54 -11.67
N LYS A 120 -21.71 4.01 -12.00
CA LYS A 120 -22.96 3.80 -11.23
C LYS A 120 -23.44 2.34 -11.17
N ASN A 121 -22.91 1.45 -12.00
CA ASN A 121 -23.43 0.07 -12.14
C ASN A 121 -22.67 -1.01 -11.38
N ARG A 122 -21.60 -0.66 -10.66
CA ARG A 122 -20.73 -1.65 -9.99
C ARG A 122 -21.27 -2.15 -8.64
N ASP A 123 -22.11 -1.38 -7.97
CA ASP A 123 -22.60 -1.69 -6.60
C ASP A 123 -23.51 -2.93 -6.53
N ALA A 124 -24.19 -3.29 -7.61
CA ALA A 124 -25.14 -4.40 -7.62
C ALA A 124 -24.44 -5.78 -7.60
N HIS A 125 -23.30 -5.90 -8.26
CA HIS A 125 -22.57 -7.17 -8.40
C HIS A 125 -21.72 -7.52 -7.16
N ASP A 126 -21.29 -6.54 -6.39
CA ASP A 126 -20.43 -6.73 -5.20
C ASP A 126 -21.21 -7.21 -3.95
N ARG A 127 -22.54 -7.16 -3.94
CA ARG A 127 -23.37 -7.61 -2.79
C ARG A 127 -23.49 -9.13 -2.67
N GLU A 128 -23.36 -9.86 -3.78
CA GLU A 128 -23.53 -11.33 -3.80
C GLU A 128 -22.36 -12.14 -3.21
N ILE A 129 -21.22 -11.50 -2.90
CA ILE A 129 -19.96 -12.20 -2.64
C ILE A 129 -19.64 -12.39 -1.15
N SER A 130 -20.57 -12.12 -0.26
CA SER A 130 -20.36 -12.27 1.20
C SER A 130 -20.75 -13.66 1.73
N VAL A 131 -20.27 -14.73 1.11
CA VAL A 131 -20.38 -16.06 1.71
C VAL A 131 -19.23 -16.24 2.72
N ARG A 132 -19.58 -16.15 3.98
CA ARG A 132 -18.70 -16.45 5.11
C ARG A 132 -18.47 -17.95 5.16
N GLN A 133 -17.42 -18.44 4.50
CA GLN A 133 -16.94 -19.80 4.72
C GLN A 133 -16.25 -19.86 6.08
N GLY A 134 -17.00 -20.27 7.10
CA GLY A 134 -16.46 -20.58 8.41
C GLY A 134 -15.89 -21.99 8.39
N GLY A 135 -14.57 -22.12 8.47
CA GLY A 135 -13.85 -23.38 8.59
C GLY A 135 -12.63 -23.24 9.50
N LYS A 136 -12.23 -24.33 10.16
CA LYS A 136 -10.95 -24.35 10.89
C LYS A 136 -9.81 -24.34 9.85
N LEU A 137 -8.95 -23.33 9.95
CA LEU A 137 -7.78 -23.20 9.09
C LEU A 137 -6.75 -24.31 9.40
N SER A 138 -6.17 -24.92 8.38
CA SER A 138 -5.21 -26.01 8.53
C SER A 138 -3.90 -25.54 9.20
N ARG A 139 -3.16 -26.47 9.81
CA ARG A 139 -1.83 -26.19 10.39
C ARG A 139 -0.88 -25.65 9.31
N THR A 140 -0.95 -26.20 8.10
CA THR A 140 -0.15 -25.77 6.95
C THR A 140 -0.42 -24.30 6.61
N TYR A 141 -1.67 -23.83 6.69
CA TYR A 141 -2.02 -22.43 6.50
C TYR A 141 -1.30 -21.51 7.49
N TRP A 142 -1.26 -21.89 8.77
CA TRP A 142 -0.59 -21.07 9.80
C TRP A 142 0.93 -21.03 9.62
N ILE A 143 1.55 -22.14 9.17
CA ILE A 143 2.98 -22.19 8.84
C ILE A 143 3.27 -21.25 7.66
N ALA A 144 2.46 -21.28 6.61
CA ALA A 144 2.59 -20.37 5.48
C ALA A 144 2.41 -18.90 5.89
N CYS A 145 1.42 -18.60 6.74
CA CYS A 145 1.22 -17.25 7.28
C CYS A 145 2.44 -16.77 8.08
N PHE A 146 3.06 -17.65 8.87
CA PHE A 146 4.25 -17.30 9.63
C PHE A 146 5.47 -17.05 8.73
N GLY A 147 5.66 -17.86 7.69
CA GLY A 147 6.67 -17.63 6.67
C GLY A 147 6.48 -16.28 5.97
N PHE A 148 5.25 -15.98 5.56
CA PHE A 148 4.90 -14.70 4.97
C PHE A 148 5.14 -13.53 5.93
N PHE A 149 4.79 -13.69 7.21
CA PHE A 149 5.07 -12.69 8.25
C PHE A 149 6.57 -12.37 8.35
N ILE A 150 7.44 -13.38 8.36
CA ILE A 150 8.91 -13.17 8.41
C ILE A 150 9.36 -12.40 7.16
N CYS A 151 8.90 -12.77 5.96
CA CYS A 151 9.23 -12.07 4.72
C CYS A 151 8.84 -10.59 4.78
N ILE A 152 7.63 -10.29 5.23
CA ILE A 152 7.13 -8.92 5.38
C ILE A 152 7.94 -8.14 6.42
N CYS A 153 8.26 -8.73 7.56
CA CYS A 153 9.10 -8.10 8.57
C CYS A 153 10.49 -7.73 8.00
N THR A 154 11.10 -8.64 7.25
CA THR A 154 12.41 -8.41 6.62
C THR A 154 12.32 -7.32 5.55
N GLU A 155 11.28 -7.34 4.70
CA GLU A 155 11.03 -6.33 3.68
C GLU A 155 10.91 -4.93 4.31
N PHE A 156 10.08 -4.78 5.34
CA PHE A 156 9.91 -3.50 6.02
C PHE A 156 11.15 -3.06 6.78
N ALA A 157 11.82 -3.96 7.49
CA ALA A 157 13.06 -3.64 8.18
C ALA A 157 14.11 -3.14 7.19
N THR A 158 14.30 -3.83 6.07
CA THR A 158 15.24 -3.41 5.03
C THR A 158 14.84 -2.05 4.45
N THR A 159 13.56 -1.86 4.14
CA THR A 159 13.04 -0.61 3.55
C THR A 159 13.25 0.60 4.47
N PHE A 160 12.92 0.47 5.77
CA PHE A 160 13.02 1.59 6.71
C PHE A 160 14.46 1.89 7.13
N TRP A 161 15.31 0.87 7.25
CA TRP A 161 16.67 1.04 7.75
C TRP A 161 17.72 1.18 6.65
N ALA A 162 17.44 0.80 5.38
CA ALA A 162 18.38 0.88 4.29
C ALA A 162 18.95 2.30 4.10
N ALA A 163 18.09 3.31 4.14
CA ALA A 163 18.52 4.71 3.99
C ALA A 163 19.43 5.15 5.15
N ALA A 164 19.06 4.80 6.39
CA ALA A 164 19.88 5.09 7.57
C ALA A 164 21.24 4.38 7.51
N LEU A 165 21.25 3.08 7.18
CA LEU A 165 22.46 2.29 7.05
C LEU A 165 23.39 2.83 5.96
N LEU A 166 22.85 3.23 4.81
CA LEU A 166 23.66 3.83 3.74
C LEU A 166 24.29 5.16 4.17
N ARG A 167 23.57 5.98 4.92
CA ARG A 167 24.13 7.24 5.43
C ARG A 167 25.17 7.01 6.51
N ASP A 168 24.92 6.12 7.45
CA ASP A 168 25.76 5.92 8.64
C ASP A 168 26.99 5.07 8.33
N ARG A 169 26.89 4.07 7.44
CA ARG A 169 27.98 3.13 7.11
C ARG A 169 28.83 3.58 5.93
N VAL A 170 28.25 4.20 4.94
CA VAL A 170 28.93 4.57 3.68
C VAL A 170 29.20 6.07 3.61
N GLY A 171 28.73 6.86 4.57
CA GLY A 171 28.83 8.32 4.52
C GLY A 171 28.10 8.91 3.31
N GLY A 172 27.10 8.17 2.80
CA GLY A 172 26.40 8.51 1.57
C GLY A 172 25.56 9.80 1.71
N SER A 173 25.50 10.55 0.61
CA SER A 173 24.60 11.69 0.51
C SER A 173 23.13 11.25 0.59
N ALA A 174 22.22 12.19 0.84
CA ALA A 174 20.79 11.92 0.83
C ALA A 174 20.31 11.34 -0.52
N SER A 175 20.91 11.77 -1.63
CA SER A 175 20.64 11.23 -2.97
C SER A 175 21.10 9.78 -3.11
N ALA A 176 22.28 9.40 -2.59
CA ALA A 176 22.75 8.01 -2.60
C ALA A 176 21.82 7.09 -1.79
N ALA A 177 21.32 7.55 -0.63
CA ALA A 177 20.35 6.82 0.17
C ALA A 177 19.02 6.63 -0.59
N THR A 178 18.55 7.66 -1.29
CA THR A 178 17.34 7.58 -2.14
C THR A 178 17.53 6.57 -3.26
N LEU A 179 18.66 6.57 -3.96
CA LEU A 179 18.95 5.61 -5.03
C LEU A 179 19.00 4.17 -4.51
N GLY A 180 19.53 3.94 -3.31
CA GLY A 180 19.50 2.62 -2.68
C GLY A 180 18.08 2.09 -2.45
N ILE A 181 17.17 2.94 -2.00
CA ILE A 181 15.76 2.58 -1.81
C ILE A 181 15.07 2.35 -3.15
N VAL A 182 15.38 3.17 -4.16
CA VAL A 182 14.87 3.00 -5.53
C VAL A 182 15.34 1.68 -6.12
N ALA A 183 16.60 1.31 -5.94
CA ALA A 183 17.14 0.02 -6.40
C ALA A 183 16.41 -1.16 -5.73
N LEU A 184 16.17 -1.09 -4.42
CA LEU A 184 15.38 -2.08 -3.68
C LEU A 184 13.96 -2.20 -4.27
N GLY A 185 13.25 -1.09 -4.42
CA GLY A 185 11.89 -1.06 -4.95
C GLY A 185 11.80 -1.57 -6.40
N THR A 186 12.83 -1.28 -7.21
CA THR A 186 12.93 -1.79 -8.59
C THR A 186 13.12 -3.30 -8.60
N GLY A 187 14.02 -3.83 -7.76
CA GLY A 187 14.20 -5.27 -7.59
C GLY A 187 12.91 -5.98 -7.16
N MET A 188 12.17 -5.37 -6.22
CA MET A 188 10.85 -5.87 -5.79
C MET A 188 9.82 -5.86 -6.93
N ALA A 189 9.78 -4.80 -7.74
CA ALA A 189 8.86 -4.71 -8.88
C ALA A 189 9.16 -5.81 -9.91
N ILE A 190 10.42 -5.98 -10.27
CA ILE A 190 10.88 -7.01 -11.20
C ILE A 190 10.56 -8.41 -10.65
N GLY A 191 10.94 -8.70 -9.40
CA GLY A 191 10.69 -10.00 -8.77
C GLY A 191 9.21 -10.37 -8.68
N ARG A 192 8.36 -9.41 -8.35
CA ARG A 192 6.89 -9.62 -8.26
C ARG A 192 6.25 -9.79 -9.63
N TRP A 193 6.75 -9.08 -10.65
CA TRP A 193 6.21 -9.18 -12.00
C TRP A 193 6.60 -10.51 -12.67
N TYR A 194 7.88 -10.83 -12.69
CA TYR A 194 8.38 -12.03 -13.36
C TYR A 194 8.22 -13.29 -12.52
N GLY A 195 8.28 -13.22 -11.20
CA GLY A 195 8.01 -14.36 -10.33
C GLY A 195 6.62 -14.95 -10.50
N ALA A 196 5.64 -14.12 -10.89
CA ALA A 196 4.29 -14.59 -11.21
C ALA A 196 4.18 -15.37 -12.54
N ILE A 197 5.18 -15.24 -13.42
CA ILE A 197 5.18 -15.89 -14.75
C ILE A 197 5.90 -17.25 -14.67
N VAL A 198 6.81 -17.42 -13.71
CA VAL A 198 7.64 -18.63 -13.55
C VAL A 198 6.95 -19.70 -12.70
N LEU A 199 5.94 -19.35 -11.91
CA LEU A 199 5.12 -20.23 -11.10
C LEU A 199 3.89 -20.74 -11.86
#